data_1c24eeae8f8732fbee8442f60372ea75
#
_entry.id   1c24eeae8f8732fbee8442f60372ea75
#
_cell.length_a   1.000
_cell.length_b   1.000
_cell.length_c   1.000
_cell.angle_alpha   90.00
_cell.angle_beta   90.00
_cell.angle_gamma   90.00
#
_symmetry.space_group_name_H-M   'P 1'
#
loop_
_entity.id
_entity.type
_entity.pdbx_description
1 polymer ?
#
loop_
_entity_poly.entity_id
_entity_poly.type
_entity_poly.pdbx_seq_one_letter_code
_entity_poly.pdbx_strand_id
1 'polypeptide(L)'
;MSLPRVFRTSVVMAGLLAAGLHQVKAAPLVTGFNVVNPMMGSEVARDAVIPQLQAAGVHLVRFGLQPDAQSMAFARALNAAGIKIDLIVPPQYPPDAPKRAYDAAQYPQMWGGHPLSYADPQRSSQYFQTLLGMLDANGIQLAGLELGNEINWTAFNQDFPLPGKGMVFGLADLQTDPEAEQIAKGYLQYLKVLAVLKQARDGATLNRNTPIILGGLAGGGPEGPEANSRLDKVSIDATLDFMRAHGLDNLVDAYGIHIYPRSQDPAALPQDITQYDAGECRAAGQAGGKPCWVTEWGVGNNQQTCPLDESKRLPLIQAFNQEFETLNAQGRVAVVIYFSWDSSPGAKKPTPFSVYRCGGLTAAGQLAASQ
;
A
#
# COMPACT_ATOMS: atom_id res chain seq x y z
N MET A 1 20.84 84.59 -20.18
CA MET A 1 21.23 83.99 -18.89
C MET A 1 20.61 82.59 -18.85
N SER A 2 21.37 81.57 -19.15
CA SER A 2 20.96 80.19 -19.20
C SER A 2 21.54 79.46 -17.96
N LEU A 3 20.67 78.80 -17.17
CA LEU A 3 21.00 77.95 -16.02
C LEU A 3 21.24 76.51 -16.49
N PRO A 4 22.25 75.79 -15.96
CA PRO A 4 22.54 74.40 -16.34
C PRO A 4 21.63 73.37 -15.60
N ARG A 5 21.18 72.43 -16.40
CA ARG A 5 20.47 71.23 -15.85
C ARG A 5 21.46 70.24 -15.23
N VAL A 6 21.26 69.92 -13.95
CA VAL A 6 21.97 68.87 -13.24
C VAL A 6 21.25 67.55 -13.50
N PHE A 7 21.92 66.60 -14.17
CA PHE A 7 21.47 65.20 -14.27
C PHE A 7 21.82 64.46 -12.96
N ARG A 8 20.82 63.95 -12.28
CA ARG A 8 21.00 62.99 -11.20
C ARG A 8 20.90 61.55 -11.76
N THR A 9 22.02 60.86 -11.75
CA THR A 9 22.09 59.43 -12.11
C THR A 9 21.69 58.61 -10.86
N SER A 10 20.55 57.95 -10.92
CA SER A 10 20.13 56.99 -9.86
C SER A 10 20.72 55.63 -10.19
N VAL A 11 21.66 55.15 -9.39
CA VAL A 11 22.18 53.76 -9.44
C VAL A 11 21.16 52.88 -8.72
N VAL A 12 20.46 52.02 -9.47
CA VAL A 12 19.63 50.96 -8.93
C VAL A 12 20.53 49.77 -8.65
N MET A 13 20.83 49.52 -7.37
CA MET A 13 21.45 48.28 -6.90
C MET A 13 20.41 47.16 -6.93
N ALA A 14 20.46 46.26 -7.90
CA ALA A 14 19.73 45.04 -7.95
C ALA A 14 20.37 44.03 -6.96
N GLY A 15 19.82 43.95 -5.76
CA GLY A 15 20.18 42.89 -4.79
C GLY A 15 19.66 41.53 -5.28
N LEU A 16 20.55 40.68 -5.72
CA LEU A 16 20.26 39.24 -5.93
C LEU A 16 20.02 38.57 -4.56
N LEU A 17 18.75 38.40 -4.18
CA LEU A 17 18.35 37.47 -3.13
C LEU A 17 18.58 36.05 -3.65
N ALA A 18 19.71 35.46 -3.36
CA ALA A 18 19.92 34.03 -3.46
C ALA A 18 19.05 33.37 -2.37
N ALA A 19 17.82 33.01 -2.72
CA ALA A 19 17.02 32.09 -1.90
C ALA A 19 17.72 30.75 -1.92
N GLY A 20 18.48 30.46 -0.86
CA GLY A 20 19.05 29.15 -0.62
C GLY A 20 17.91 28.14 -0.51
N LEU A 21 17.72 27.33 -1.53
CA LEU A 21 16.87 26.14 -1.48
C LEU A 21 17.48 25.23 -0.39
N HIS A 22 16.97 25.32 0.82
CA HIS A 22 17.23 24.31 1.81
C HIS A 22 16.59 23.02 1.28
N GLN A 23 17.41 22.14 0.71
CA GLN A 23 16.98 20.77 0.46
C GLN A 23 16.63 20.15 1.83
N VAL A 24 15.34 20.03 2.11
CA VAL A 24 14.88 19.25 3.24
C VAL A 24 15.33 17.82 2.95
N LYS A 25 16.29 17.32 3.72
CA LYS A 25 16.76 15.94 3.59
C LYS A 25 15.56 15.02 3.81
N ALA A 26 15.30 14.14 2.86
CA ALA A 26 14.24 13.15 3.00
C ALA A 26 14.46 12.33 4.29
N ALA A 27 13.38 11.97 4.96
CA ALA A 27 13.46 11.03 6.08
C ALA A 27 14.02 9.69 5.58
N PRO A 28 14.73 8.92 6.42
CA PRO A 28 15.20 7.59 6.04
C PRO A 28 14.04 6.72 5.53
N LEU A 29 14.32 5.90 4.51
CA LEU A 29 13.37 4.91 4.01
C LEU A 29 13.00 3.94 5.15
N VAL A 30 11.71 3.70 5.35
CA VAL A 30 11.22 2.73 6.33
C VAL A 30 10.91 1.42 5.62
N THR A 31 11.45 0.33 6.13
CA THR A 31 11.27 -1.00 5.56
C THR A 31 10.47 -1.90 6.48
N GLY A 32 9.69 -2.81 5.90
CA GLY A 32 8.87 -3.75 6.64
C GLY A 32 8.54 -5.02 5.87
N PHE A 33 7.72 -5.87 6.49
CA PHE A 33 7.26 -7.12 5.89
C PHE A 33 5.75 -7.31 6.07
N ASN A 34 5.11 -7.83 5.04
CA ASN A 34 3.75 -8.37 5.17
C ASN A 34 3.82 -9.71 5.93
N VAL A 35 3.05 -9.83 7.01
CA VAL A 35 2.79 -11.09 7.71
C VAL A 35 1.41 -11.57 7.29
N VAL A 36 1.36 -12.66 6.51
CA VAL A 36 0.13 -13.02 5.79
C VAL A 36 -0.88 -13.69 6.73
N ASN A 37 -2.01 -13.03 6.98
CA ASN A 37 -3.15 -13.54 7.76
C ASN A 37 -2.75 -14.16 9.13
N PRO A 38 -1.95 -13.53 9.98
CA PRO A 38 -1.45 -14.14 11.21
C PRO A 38 -2.58 -14.57 12.14
N MET A 39 -3.72 -13.88 12.11
CA MET A 39 -4.88 -14.18 12.95
C MET A 39 -5.65 -15.46 12.55
N MET A 40 -5.37 -16.02 11.36
CA MET A 40 -5.91 -17.32 10.94
C MET A 40 -5.12 -18.51 11.48
N GLY A 41 -3.91 -18.28 12.01
CA GLY A 41 -3.06 -19.31 12.62
C GLY A 41 -3.43 -19.61 14.07
N SER A 42 -2.85 -20.71 14.59
CA SER A 42 -2.89 -20.96 16.04
C SER A 42 -2.11 -19.88 16.79
N GLU A 43 -2.41 -19.68 18.06
CA GLU A 43 -1.69 -18.74 18.92
C GLU A 43 -0.18 -19.03 18.93
N VAL A 44 0.19 -20.30 19.07
CA VAL A 44 1.60 -20.74 19.07
C VAL A 44 2.31 -20.38 17.76
N ALA A 45 1.68 -20.64 16.60
CA ALA A 45 2.27 -20.33 15.30
C ALA A 45 2.41 -18.82 15.09
N ARG A 46 1.40 -18.06 15.50
CA ARG A 46 1.39 -16.59 15.42
C ARG A 46 2.46 -15.98 16.31
N ASP A 47 2.56 -16.40 17.56
CA ASP A 47 3.49 -15.82 18.52
C ASP A 47 4.95 -16.17 18.19
N ALA A 48 5.16 -17.32 17.53
CA ALA A 48 6.50 -17.72 17.04
C ALA A 48 7.08 -16.76 15.98
N VAL A 49 6.25 -15.98 15.29
CA VAL A 49 6.71 -15.01 14.28
C VAL A 49 7.45 -13.84 14.94
N ILE A 50 7.06 -13.40 16.15
CA ILE A 50 7.63 -12.23 16.82
C ILE A 50 9.14 -12.35 17.05
N PRO A 51 9.68 -13.41 17.70
CA PRO A 51 11.13 -13.54 17.88
C PRO A 51 11.87 -13.73 16.55
N GLN A 52 11.23 -14.28 15.52
CA GLN A 52 11.83 -14.38 14.18
C GLN A 52 12.02 -13.00 13.55
N LEU A 53 11.00 -12.13 13.61
CA LEU A 53 11.06 -10.76 13.13
C LEU A 53 12.12 -9.94 13.90
N GLN A 54 12.17 -10.06 15.23
CA GLN A 54 13.16 -9.40 16.07
C GLN A 54 14.59 -9.83 15.71
N ALA A 55 14.83 -11.14 15.55
CA ALA A 55 16.14 -11.67 15.19
C ALA A 55 16.61 -11.18 13.80
N ALA A 56 15.66 -10.86 12.91
CA ALA A 56 15.93 -10.29 11.59
C ALA A 56 16.05 -8.75 11.58
N GLY A 57 15.86 -8.09 12.72
CA GLY A 57 15.89 -6.62 12.81
C GLY A 57 14.66 -5.94 12.18
N VAL A 58 13.55 -6.63 12.04
CA VAL A 58 12.32 -6.07 11.46
C VAL A 58 11.62 -5.18 12.48
N HIS A 59 11.31 -3.94 12.08
CA HIS A 59 10.65 -2.94 12.92
C HIS A 59 9.25 -2.53 12.43
N LEU A 60 8.81 -3.00 11.27
CA LEU A 60 7.50 -2.73 10.70
C LEU A 60 6.90 -3.99 10.08
N VAL A 61 5.64 -4.26 10.39
CA VAL A 61 4.85 -5.31 9.74
C VAL A 61 3.51 -4.78 9.25
N ARG A 62 2.98 -5.38 8.19
CA ARG A 62 1.67 -5.05 7.63
C ARG A 62 0.76 -6.29 7.66
N PHE A 63 -0.44 -6.13 8.22
CA PHE A 63 -1.50 -7.15 8.25
C PHE A 63 -2.82 -6.57 8.78
N GLY A 64 -3.92 -7.35 8.75
CA GLY A 64 -5.22 -6.98 9.29
C GLY A 64 -5.46 -7.50 10.72
N LEU A 65 -6.18 -6.71 11.53
CA LEU A 65 -6.67 -7.08 12.87
C LEU A 65 -8.19 -6.91 12.97
N GLN A 66 -8.77 -7.61 13.93
CA GLN A 66 -10.17 -7.43 14.35
C GLN A 66 -10.23 -6.76 15.73
N PRO A 67 -11.34 -6.09 16.09
CA PRO A 67 -11.51 -5.51 17.42
C PRO A 67 -11.87 -6.60 18.45
N ASP A 68 -10.94 -7.51 18.72
CA ASP A 68 -11.08 -8.61 19.66
C ASP A 68 -9.84 -8.78 20.56
N ALA A 69 -9.99 -9.54 21.65
CA ALA A 69 -8.95 -9.71 22.65
C ALA A 69 -7.69 -10.41 22.09
N GLN A 70 -7.85 -11.34 21.15
CA GLN A 70 -6.75 -12.08 20.55
C GLN A 70 -5.89 -11.17 19.65
N SER A 71 -6.55 -10.36 18.82
CA SER A 71 -5.91 -9.35 17.99
C SER A 71 -5.13 -8.34 18.84
N MET A 72 -5.73 -7.88 19.94
CA MET A 72 -5.07 -6.93 20.85
C MET A 72 -3.88 -7.56 21.59
N ALA A 73 -3.95 -8.83 21.97
CA ALA A 73 -2.84 -9.53 22.60
C ALA A 73 -1.63 -9.63 21.65
N PHE A 74 -1.85 -10.01 20.40
CA PHE A 74 -0.81 -10.10 19.38
C PHE A 74 -0.20 -8.72 19.06
N ALA A 75 -1.04 -7.70 18.88
CA ALA A 75 -0.55 -6.34 18.60
C ALA A 75 0.25 -5.76 19.78
N ARG A 76 -0.12 -6.05 21.05
CA ARG A 76 0.68 -5.69 22.23
C ARG A 76 2.03 -6.38 22.24
N ALA A 77 2.07 -7.67 21.91
CA ALA A 77 3.32 -8.41 21.86
C ALA A 77 4.28 -7.86 20.80
N LEU A 78 3.78 -7.52 19.60
CA LEU A 78 4.55 -6.82 18.57
C LEU A 78 5.06 -5.46 19.07
N ASN A 79 4.19 -4.63 19.66
CA ASN A 79 4.56 -3.33 20.18
C ASN A 79 5.61 -3.43 21.29
N ALA A 80 5.49 -4.42 22.19
CA ALA A 80 6.50 -4.69 23.23
C ALA A 80 7.84 -5.15 22.65
N ALA A 81 7.82 -5.80 21.51
CA ALA A 81 9.00 -6.20 20.74
C ALA A 81 9.62 -5.06 19.93
N GLY A 82 9.06 -3.83 19.97
CA GLY A 82 9.52 -2.68 19.19
C GLY A 82 9.10 -2.72 17.71
N ILE A 83 8.15 -3.60 17.36
CA ILE A 83 7.67 -3.76 15.99
C ILE A 83 6.38 -2.95 15.81
N LYS A 84 6.38 -2.01 14.88
CA LYS A 84 5.23 -1.18 14.51
C LYS A 84 4.32 -1.92 13.53
N ILE A 85 3.08 -1.49 13.44
CA ILE A 85 2.06 -2.11 12.60
C ILE A 85 1.54 -1.08 11.59
N ASP A 86 1.61 -1.39 10.31
CA ASP A 86 0.76 -0.82 9.27
C ASP A 86 -0.50 -1.69 9.20
N LEU A 87 -1.64 -1.12 9.60
CA LEU A 87 -2.86 -1.86 9.84
C LEU A 87 -3.83 -1.75 8.67
N ILE A 88 -4.09 -2.88 8.01
CA ILE A 88 -5.17 -2.97 7.02
C ILE A 88 -6.51 -3.07 7.74
N VAL A 89 -7.44 -2.18 7.41
CA VAL A 89 -8.81 -2.19 7.93
C VAL A 89 -9.81 -2.35 6.77
N PRO A 90 -10.79 -3.27 6.89
CA PRO A 90 -11.79 -3.46 5.85
C PRO A 90 -12.94 -2.45 6.01
N PRO A 91 -13.59 -2.02 4.90
CA PRO A 91 -14.89 -1.38 4.96
C PRO A 91 -15.92 -2.36 5.56
N GLN A 92 -16.97 -1.83 6.17
CA GLN A 92 -18.07 -2.63 6.70
C GLN A 92 -19.30 -2.52 5.79
N TYR A 93 -20.14 -3.55 5.82
CA TYR A 93 -21.29 -3.70 4.93
C TYR A 93 -22.58 -3.95 5.71
N PRO A 94 -23.75 -3.60 5.16
CA PRO A 94 -25.03 -4.05 5.69
C PRO A 94 -25.11 -5.60 5.68
N PRO A 95 -25.87 -6.23 6.61
CA PRO A 95 -26.00 -7.69 6.66
C PRO A 95 -26.62 -8.31 5.40
N ASP A 96 -27.43 -7.54 4.71
CA ASP A 96 -28.16 -7.91 3.48
C ASP A 96 -27.45 -7.42 2.21
N ALA A 97 -26.25 -6.86 2.31
CA ALA A 97 -25.47 -6.46 1.14
C ALA A 97 -25.23 -7.67 0.21
N PRO A 98 -25.39 -7.51 -1.11
CA PRO A 98 -25.17 -8.59 -2.03
C PRO A 98 -23.71 -9.06 -1.99
N LYS A 99 -23.49 -10.33 -2.28
CA LYS A 99 -22.14 -10.89 -2.48
C LYS A 99 -21.96 -11.22 -3.95
N ARG A 100 -20.78 -10.91 -4.49
CA ARG A 100 -20.44 -11.38 -5.84
C ARG A 100 -20.33 -12.91 -5.82
N ALA A 101 -21.15 -13.56 -6.66
CA ALA A 101 -21.02 -15.00 -6.91
C ALA A 101 -19.79 -15.26 -7.79
N TYR A 102 -19.06 -16.34 -7.51
CA TYR A 102 -17.97 -16.81 -8.35
C TYR A 102 -17.75 -18.31 -8.20
N ASP A 103 -17.19 -18.95 -9.22
CA ASP A 103 -16.78 -20.34 -9.17
C ASP A 103 -15.32 -20.43 -8.65
N ALA A 104 -15.15 -20.89 -7.41
CA ALA A 104 -13.84 -21.03 -6.79
C ALA A 104 -12.94 -22.07 -7.47
N ALA A 105 -13.49 -23.02 -8.24
CA ALA A 105 -12.70 -23.97 -9.02
C ALA A 105 -12.12 -23.31 -10.27
N GLN A 106 -12.90 -22.42 -10.89
CA GLN A 106 -12.46 -21.64 -12.06
C GLN A 106 -11.54 -20.47 -11.67
N TYR A 107 -11.80 -19.85 -10.51
CA TYR A 107 -11.09 -18.66 -10.05
C TYR A 107 -10.49 -18.87 -8.63
N PRO A 108 -9.51 -19.77 -8.47
CA PRO A 108 -8.98 -20.14 -7.13
C PRO A 108 -8.23 -19.00 -6.43
N GLN A 109 -7.84 -17.95 -7.17
CA GLN A 109 -7.17 -16.75 -6.64
C GLN A 109 -8.13 -15.63 -6.27
N MET A 110 -9.45 -15.82 -6.47
CA MET A 110 -10.45 -14.80 -6.13
C MET A 110 -11.00 -15.01 -4.73
N TRP A 111 -11.52 -13.93 -4.16
CA TRP A 111 -12.22 -13.97 -2.89
C TRP A 111 -13.66 -13.56 -3.10
N GLY A 112 -14.56 -14.22 -2.37
CA GLY A 112 -15.93 -13.78 -2.22
C GLY A 112 -15.99 -12.55 -1.32
N GLY A 113 -17.00 -11.71 -1.55
CA GLY A 113 -17.17 -10.50 -0.75
C GLY A 113 -18.30 -9.64 -1.30
N HIS A 114 -18.47 -8.49 -0.67
CA HIS A 114 -19.47 -7.51 -1.05
C HIS A 114 -18.86 -6.47 -2.00
N PRO A 115 -19.61 -6.00 -3.01
CA PRO A 115 -19.19 -4.88 -3.85
C PRO A 115 -18.89 -3.65 -3.01
N LEU A 116 -17.82 -2.94 -3.35
CA LEU A 116 -17.37 -1.76 -2.61
C LEU A 116 -18.43 -0.65 -2.62
N SER A 117 -19.25 -0.59 -3.67
CA SER A 117 -20.40 0.30 -3.79
C SER A 117 -21.49 0.12 -2.72
N TYR A 118 -21.50 -1.02 -2.02
CA TYR A 118 -22.40 -1.30 -0.89
C TYR A 118 -21.75 -1.08 0.48
N ALA A 119 -20.51 -0.61 0.55
CA ALA A 119 -19.88 -0.31 1.82
C ALA A 119 -20.70 0.73 2.61
N ASP A 120 -20.87 0.49 3.91
CA ASP A 120 -21.67 1.33 4.80
C ASP A 120 -20.76 2.24 5.65
N PRO A 121 -20.74 3.55 5.39
CA PRO A 121 -19.91 4.48 6.17
C PRO A 121 -20.26 4.50 7.66
N GLN A 122 -21.54 4.34 8.03
CA GLN A 122 -21.96 4.39 9.44
C GLN A 122 -21.43 3.15 10.19
N ARG A 123 -21.59 1.97 9.63
CA ARG A 123 -21.06 0.74 10.21
C ARG A 123 -19.54 0.75 10.24
N SER A 124 -18.91 1.24 9.19
CA SER A 124 -17.45 1.42 9.12
C SER A 124 -16.96 2.37 10.20
N SER A 125 -17.67 3.49 10.44
CA SER A 125 -17.34 4.43 11.51
C SER A 125 -17.36 3.76 12.89
N GLN A 126 -18.42 2.99 13.20
CA GLN A 126 -18.53 2.26 14.47
C GLN A 126 -17.41 1.25 14.64
N TYR A 127 -17.09 0.50 13.58
CA TYR A 127 -15.99 -0.46 13.57
C TYR A 127 -14.65 0.21 13.83
N PHE A 128 -14.33 1.30 13.13
CA PHE A 128 -13.06 2.01 13.26
C PHE A 128 -12.91 2.65 14.64
N GLN A 129 -13.97 3.27 15.18
CA GLN A 129 -13.96 3.82 16.54
C GLN A 129 -13.71 2.73 17.59
N THR A 130 -14.35 1.57 17.45
CA THR A 130 -14.14 0.43 18.35
C THR A 130 -12.71 -0.07 18.28
N LEU A 131 -12.19 -0.29 17.07
CA LEU A 131 -10.84 -0.81 16.85
C LEU A 131 -9.77 0.16 17.38
N LEU A 132 -9.86 1.43 17.01
CA LEU A 132 -8.91 2.45 17.47
C LEU A 132 -9.00 2.69 18.99
N GLY A 133 -10.20 2.67 19.57
CA GLY A 133 -10.39 2.74 21.02
C GLY A 133 -9.76 1.56 21.76
N MET A 134 -9.85 0.34 21.20
CA MET A 134 -9.17 -0.83 21.77
C MET A 134 -7.63 -0.73 21.63
N LEU A 135 -7.13 -0.26 20.50
CA LEU A 135 -5.69 -0.04 20.30
C LEU A 135 -5.14 0.99 21.30
N ASP A 136 -5.83 2.13 21.44
CA ASP A 136 -5.47 3.18 22.40
C ASP A 136 -5.48 2.67 23.85
N ALA A 137 -6.55 1.94 24.24
CA ALA A 137 -6.67 1.35 25.59
C ALA A 137 -5.59 0.30 25.89
N ASN A 138 -5.00 -0.30 24.86
CA ASN A 138 -3.90 -1.27 24.99
C ASN A 138 -2.51 -0.63 24.79
N GLY A 139 -2.40 0.71 24.64
CA GLY A 139 -1.14 1.41 24.47
C GLY A 139 -0.48 1.16 23.10
N ILE A 140 -1.23 0.76 22.08
CA ILE A 140 -0.71 0.38 20.76
C ILE A 140 -0.78 1.59 19.82
N GLN A 141 0.38 2.06 19.38
CA GLN A 141 0.51 3.10 18.37
C GLN A 141 0.90 2.48 17.02
N LEU A 142 0.07 2.70 16.01
CA LEU A 142 0.26 2.21 14.65
C LEU A 142 1.30 3.05 13.88
N ALA A 143 1.95 2.44 12.89
CA ALA A 143 2.74 3.13 11.87
C ALA A 143 1.85 3.72 10.77
N GLY A 144 0.82 3.00 10.35
CA GLY A 144 -0.13 3.38 9.31
C GLY A 144 -1.50 2.74 9.49
N LEU A 145 -2.50 3.35 8.85
CA LEU A 145 -3.86 2.84 8.71
C LEU A 145 -4.20 2.77 7.22
N GLU A 146 -4.38 1.58 6.69
CA GLU A 146 -4.65 1.32 5.27
C GLU A 146 -6.07 0.80 5.09
N LEU A 147 -6.92 1.50 4.32
CA LEU A 147 -8.29 1.09 4.06
C LEU A 147 -8.37 0.14 2.86
N GLY A 148 -8.64 -1.15 3.11
CA GLY A 148 -8.77 -2.15 2.06
C GLY A 148 -7.44 -2.59 1.45
N ASN A 149 -7.50 -3.29 0.32
CA ASN A 149 -6.37 -3.82 -0.44
C ASN A 149 -6.77 -3.96 -1.90
N GLU A 150 -5.93 -3.53 -2.83
CA GLU A 150 -6.07 -3.68 -4.30
C GLU A 150 -7.48 -3.42 -4.84
N ILE A 151 -8.09 -2.32 -4.37
CA ILE A 151 -9.46 -1.95 -4.73
C ILE A 151 -9.66 -1.67 -6.23
N ASN A 152 -8.58 -1.53 -6.97
CA ASN A 152 -8.56 -1.33 -8.42
C ASN A 152 -8.50 -2.65 -9.21
N TRP A 153 -8.63 -3.80 -8.56
CA TRP A 153 -8.52 -5.12 -9.21
C TRP A 153 -9.67 -6.06 -8.84
N THR A 154 -10.09 -6.85 -9.82
CA THR A 154 -11.19 -7.84 -9.71
C THR A 154 -11.07 -8.76 -8.48
N ALA A 155 -9.85 -9.14 -8.07
CA ALA A 155 -9.66 -10.04 -6.95
C ALA A 155 -10.21 -9.49 -5.63
N PHE A 156 -10.06 -8.19 -5.38
CA PHE A 156 -10.38 -7.55 -4.11
C PHE A 156 -11.58 -6.60 -4.17
N ASN A 157 -11.99 -6.18 -5.36
CA ASN A 157 -13.16 -5.32 -5.53
C ASN A 157 -14.27 -6.05 -6.29
N GLN A 158 -15.36 -6.34 -5.59
CA GLN A 158 -16.47 -7.10 -6.11
C GLN A 158 -17.47 -6.26 -6.94
N ASP A 159 -17.20 -4.97 -7.17
CA ASP A 159 -17.89 -4.19 -8.20
C ASP A 159 -17.48 -4.62 -9.62
N PHE A 160 -16.29 -5.18 -9.78
CA PHE A 160 -15.90 -5.82 -11.04
C PHE A 160 -16.73 -7.09 -11.28
N PRO A 161 -17.27 -7.30 -12.47
CA PRO A 161 -17.92 -8.55 -12.83
C PRO A 161 -16.90 -9.70 -12.90
N LEU A 162 -17.41 -10.93 -12.80
CA LEU A 162 -16.61 -12.12 -12.96
C LEU A 162 -17.41 -13.18 -13.74
N PRO A 163 -16.97 -13.59 -14.95
CA PRO A 163 -15.82 -13.05 -15.68
C PRO A 163 -16.04 -11.61 -16.16
N GLY A 164 -14.96 -10.85 -16.24
CA GLY A 164 -14.93 -9.53 -16.86
C GLY A 164 -14.53 -9.59 -18.34
N LYS A 165 -13.92 -8.52 -18.83
CA LYS A 165 -13.44 -8.39 -20.22
C LYS A 165 -11.97 -8.81 -20.39
N GLY A 166 -11.18 -8.87 -19.31
CA GLY A 166 -9.73 -9.08 -19.34
C GLY A 166 -8.99 -7.80 -19.75
N MET A 167 -9.40 -6.65 -19.23
CA MET A 167 -8.92 -5.33 -19.66
C MET A 167 -8.31 -4.55 -18.49
N VAL A 168 -7.50 -3.53 -18.84
CA VAL A 168 -7.16 -2.42 -17.96
C VAL A 168 -7.99 -1.22 -18.37
N PHE A 169 -8.86 -0.76 -17.50
CA PHE A 169 -9.64 0.45 -17.68
C PHE A 169 -8.80 1.69 -17.39
N GLY A 170 -8.92 2.68 -18.26
CA GLY A 170 -8.38 4.03 -18.06
C GLY A 170 -9.42 4.98 -17.47
N LEU A 171 -9.01 6.25 -17.26
CA LEU A 171 -9.87 7.28 -16.65
C LEU A 171 -11.15 7.55 -17.46
N ALA A 172 -11.07 7.55 -18.80
CA ALA A 172 -12.22 7.78 -19.65
C ALA A 172 -13.25 6.65 -19.54
N ASP A 173 -12.80 5.41 -19.36
CA ASP A 173 -13.68 4.24 -19.26
C ASP A 173 -14.55 4.31 -18.00
N LEU A 174 -14.03 4.89 -16.89
CA LEU A 174 -14.80 5.08 -15.65
C LEU A 174 -16.04 5.97 -15.82
N GLN A 175 -16.15 6.67 -16.94
CA GLN A 175 -17.27 7.56 -17.27
C GLN A 175 -18.13 7.07 -18.44
N THR A 176 -17.64 6.12 -19.24
CA THR A 176 -18.28 5.76 -20.51
C THR A 176 -18.54 4.25 -20.66
N ASP A 177 -17.84 3.40 -19.95
CA ASP A 177 -18.03 1.95 -19.96
C ASP A 177 -18.96 1.54 -18.81
N PRO A 178 -20.10 0.86 -19.06
CA PRO A 178 -21.08 0.52 -18.01
C PRO A 178 -20.49 -0.33 -16.87
N GLU A 179 -19.50 -1.18 -17.15
CA GLU A 179 -18.82 -1.97 -16.14
C GLU A 179 -17.92 -1.07 -15.28
N ALA A 180 -17.12 -0.21 -15.93
CA ALA A 180 -16.24 0.72 -15.25
C ALA A 180 -17.02 1.82 -14.48
N GLU A 181 -18.21 2.23 -14.93
CA GLU A 181 -19.10 3.11 -14.16
C GLU A 181 -19.55 2.48 -12.83
N GLN A 182 -19.77 1.16 -12.79
CA GLN A 182 -20.10 0.47 -11.53
C GLN A 182 -18.91 0.49 -10.56
N ILE A 183 -17.69 0.30 -11.08
CA ILE A 183 -16.46 0.40 -10.31
C ILE A 183 -16.26 1.83 -9.77
N ALA A 184 -16.54 2.85 -10.60
CA ALA A 184 -16.50 4.25 -10.21
C ALA A 184 -17.45 4.57 -9.03
N LYS A 185 -18.67 3.97 -9.01
CA LYS A 185 -19.60 4.08 -7.87
C LYS A 185 -18.99 3.47 -6.61
N GLY A 186 -18.27 2.35 -6.73
CA GLY A 186 -17.52 1.74 -5.65
C GLY A 186 -16.45 2.68 -5.10
N TYR A 187 -15.70 3.36 -5.95
CA TYR A 187 -14.69 4.33 -5.55
C TYR A 187 -15.31 5.53 -4.80
N LEU A 188 -16.43 6.06 -5.28
CA LEU A 188 -17.14 7.14 -4.58
C LEU A 188 -17.63 6.69 -3.19
N GLN A 189 -18.09 5.46 -3.05
CA GLN A 189 -18.49 4.93 -1.76
C GLN A 189 -17.29 4.68 -0.83
N TYR A 190 -16.17 4.19 -1.37
CA TYR A 190 -14.91 4.05 -0.66
C TYR A 190 -14.41 5.37 -0.08
N LEU A 191 -14.49 6.48 -0.84
CA LEU A 191 -14.12 7.81 -0.34
C LEU A 191 -14.97 8.24 0.86
N LYS A 192 -16.26 7.88 0.91
CA LYS A 192 -17.11 8.14 2.08
C LYS A 192 -16.65 7.31 3.30
N VAL A 193 -16.27 6.06 3.08
CA VAL A 193 -15.71 5.20 4.15
C VAL A 193 -14.36 5.74 4.61
N LEU A 194 -13.52 6.22 3.70
CA LEU A 194 -12.23 6.84 4.03
C LEU A 194 -12.41 8.12 4.86
N ALA A 195 -13.44 8.91 4.58
CA ALA A 195 -13.76 10.10 5.36
C ALA A 195 -14.13 9.75 6.82
N VAL A 196 -14.91 8.69 7.05
CA VAL A 196 -15.25 8.27 8.42
C VAL A 196 -14.08 7.57 9.12
N LEU A 197 -13.17 6.90 8.38
CA LEU A 197 -11.90 6.41 8.94
C LEU A 197 -11.05 7.59 9.45
N LYS A 198 -10.94 8.64 8.65
CA LYS A 198 -10.21 9.86 9.05
C LYS A 198 -10.83 10.50 10.30
N GLN A 199 -12.15 10.60 10.38
CA GLN A 199 -12.83 11.11 11.57
C GLN A 199 -12.55 10.24 12.81
N ALA A 200 -12.59 8.92 12.68
CA ALA A 200 -12.29 8.00 13.77
C ALA A 200 -10.83 8.14 14.23
N ARG A 201 -9.87 8.22 13.30
CA ARG A 201 -8.47 8.45 13.56
C ARG A 201 -8.21 9.78 14.27
N ASP A 202 -8.82 10.87 13.76
CA ASP A 202 -8.67 12.22 14.33
C ASP A 202 -9.24 12.31 15.76
N GLY A 203 -10.23 11.47 16.10
CA GLY A 203 -10.81 11.33 17.44
C GLY A 203 -10.06 10.37 18.38
N ALA A 204 -9.10 9.59 17.89
CA ALA A 204 -8.30 8.68 18.71
C ALA A 204 -7.32 9.43 19.63
N THR A 205 -6.82 8.77 20.67
CA THR A 205 -5.87 9.38 21.61
C THR A 205 -4.43 9.18 21.17
N LEU A 206 -3.99 7.92 21.08
CA LEU A 206 -2.62 7.59 20.68
C LEU A 206 -2.45 7.63 19.14
N ASN A 207 -3.50 7.24 18.43
CA ASN A 207 -3.46 7.06 16.98
C ASN A 207 -3.95 8.27 16.18
N ARG A 208 -4.22 9.41 16.82
CA ARG A 208 -4.75 10.63 16.17
C ARG A 208 -3.89 11.20 15.04
N ASN A 209 -2.60 10.90 15.03
CA ASN A 209 -1.64 11.34 14.02
C ASN A 209 -1.10 10.19 13.17
N THR A 210 -1.66 8.99 13.31
CA THR A 210 -1.27 7.85 12.46
C THR A 210 -1.60 8.17 11.01
N PRO A 211 -0.66 8.05 10.08
CA PRO A 211 -0.93 8.28 8.65
C PRO A 211 -2.05 7.39 8.13
N ILE A 212 -2.93 7.96 7.32
CA ILE A 212 -3.94 7.20 6.56
C ILE A 212 -3.38 6.95 5.17
N ILE A 213 -3.33 5.68 4.79
CA ILE A 213 -2.83 5.22 3.51
C ILE A 213 -4.02 4.79 2.64
N LEU A 214 -4.07 5.23 1.40
CA LEU A 214 -4.97 4.62 0.41
C LEU A 214 -4.63 3.13 0.33
N GLY A 215 -5.61 2.25 0.35
CA GLY A 215 -5.38 0.81 0.19
C GLY A 215 -4.52 0.51 -1.03
N GLY A 216 -3.46 -0.30 -0.85
CA GLY A 216 -2.46 -0.54 -1.87
C GLY A 216 -3.07 -0.90 -3.21
N LEU A 217 -2.74 -0.14 -4.25
CA LEU A 217 -3.27 -0.35 -5.61
C LEU A 217 -2.42 -1.38 -6.35
N ALA A 218 -3.09 -2.34 -6.99
CA ALA A 218 -2.42 -3.36 -7.80
C ALA A 218 -1.79 -2.73 -9.06
N GLY A 219 -0.47 -2.86 -9.18
CA GLY A 219 0.27 -2.48 -10.38
C GLY A 219 0.08 -3.46 -11.54
N GLY A 220 0.60 -3.08 -12.71
CA GLY A 220 0.54 -3.91 -13.92
C GLY A 220 -0.82 -3.93 -14.61
N GLY A 221 -0.85 -4.68 -15.69
CA GLY A 221 -2.05 -4.93 -16.49
C GLY A 221 -2.45 -6.40 -16.47
N PRO A 222 -3.62 -6.77 -17.00
CA PRO A 222 -3.97 -8.14 -17.26
C PRO A 222 -3.08 -8.65 -18.39
N GLU A 223 -2.00 -9.36 -18.03
CA GLU A 223 -1.09 -10.00 -18.95
C GLU A 223 -1.16 -11.52 -18.79
N GLY A 224 -1.01 -12.26 -19.89
CA GLY A 224 -0.95 -13.72 -19.85
C GLY A 224 -2.19 -14.37 -19.19
N PRO A 225 -2.00 -15.07 -18.03
CA PRO A 225 -3.12 -15.79 -17.38
C PRO A 225 -4.28 -14.90 -16.94
N GLU A 226 -4.03 -13.65 -16.54
CA GLU A 226 -5.09 -12.72 -16.10
C GLU A 226 -5.98 -12.34 -17.28
N ALA A 227 -5.40 -11.97 -18.42
CA ALA A 227 -6.17 -11.67 -19.63
C ALA A 227 -7.00 -12.90 -20.09
N ASN A 228 -6.38 -14.09 -20.07
CA ASN A 228 -7.07 -15.35 -20.43
C ASN A 228 -8.21 -15.69 -19.45
N SER A 229 -8.06 -15.34 -18.17
CA SER A 229 -9.09 -15.55 -17.15
C SER A 229 -10.15 -14.45 -17.14
N ARG A 230 -10.03 -13.45 -18.00
CA ARG A 230 -10.94 -12.29 -18.08
C ARG A 230 -11.10 -11.57 -16.75
N LEU A 231 -9.96 -11.29 -16.10
CA LEU A 231 -9.88 -10.48 -14.91
C LEU A 231 -9.54 -9.04 -15.29
N ASP A 232 -10.27 -8.10 -14.73
CA ASP A 232 -10.14 -6.68 -15.04
C ASP A 232 -9.41 -5.91 -13.94
N LYS A 233 -8.82 -4.80 -14.34
CA LYS A 233 -8.22 -3.79 -13.46
C LYS A 233 -8.64 -2.39 -13.92
N VAL A 234 -8.54 -1.43 -13.02
CA VAL A 234 -8.36 -0.02 -13.38
C VAL A 234 -6.89 0.32 -13.16
N SER A 235 -6.26 1.06 -14.08
CA SER A 235 -4.86 1.46 -13.92
C SER A 235 -4.67 2.33 -12.66
N ILE A 236 -3.46 2.35 -12.09
CA ILE A 236 -3.16 3.12 -10.88
C ILE A 236 -3.43 4.61 -11.11
N ASP A 237 -2.91 5.16 -12.21
CA ASP A 237 -3.09 6.56 -12.60
C ASP A 237 -4.58 6.92 -12.74
N ALA A 238 -5.36 6.12 -13.48
CA ALA A 238 -6.80 6.35 -13.64
C ALA A 238 -7.56 6.27 -12.31
N THR A 239 -7.20 5.33 -11.43
CA THR A 239 -7.78 5.21 -10.08
C THR A 239 -7.48 6.44 -9.26
N LEU A 240 -6.22 6.87 -9.22
CA LEU A 240 -5.79 8.04 -8.45
C LEU A 240 -6.40 9.32 -9.02
N ASP A 241 -6.37 9.53 -10.34
CA ASP A 241 -6.94 10.73 -10.96
C ASP A 241 -8.44 10.85 -10.71
N PHE A 242 -9.18 9.74 -10.86
CA PHE A 242 -10.60 9.72 -10.54
C PHE A 242 -10.87 10.07 -9.08
N MET A 243 -10.20 9.40 -8.14
CA MET A 243 -10.44 9.60 -6.71
C MET A 243 -9.97 10.98 -6.23
N ARG A 244 -8.87 11.51 -6.78
CA ARG A 244 -8.35 12.86 -6.49
C ARG A 244 -9.31 13.93 -6.97
N ALA A 245 -9.92 13.78 -8.16
CA ALA A 245 -10.97 14.66 -8.63
C ALA A 245 -12.19 14.70 -7.68
N HIS A 246 -12.36 13.66 -6.84
CA HIS A 246 -13.43 13.54 -5.84
C HIS A 246 -12.94 13.71 -4.39
N GLY A 247 -11.75 14.31 -4.18
CA GLY A 247 -11.31 14.78 -2.87
C GLY A 247 -10.40 13.82 -2.09
N LEU A 248 -9.85 12.78 -2.68
CA LEU A 248 -8.94 11.80 -2.06
C LEU A 248 -7.81 12.48 -1.26
N ASP A 249 -7.15 13.50 -1.86
CA ASP A 249 -5.98 14.14 -1.26
C ASP A 249 -6.25 14.81 0.11
N ASN A 250 -7.52 15.09 0.42
CA ASN A 250 -7.93 15.61 1.73
C ASN A 250 -8.16 14.50 2.77
N LEU A 251 -8.17 13.24 2.36
CA LEU A 251 -8.54 12.09 3.18
C LEU A 251 -7.35 11.21 3.54
N VAL A 252 -6.28 11.23 2.73
CA VAL A 252 -5.10 10.39 2.91
C VAL A 252 -3.83 11.21 3.08
N ASP A 253 -2.86 10.61 3.76
CA ASP A 253 -1.52 11.17 3.96
C ASP A 253 -0.53 10.62 2.92
N ALA A 254 -0.78 9.40 2.40
CA ALA A 254 0.01 8.75 1.36
C ALA A 254 -0.86 7.85 0.46
N TYR A 255 -0.36 7.54 -0.74
CA TYR A 255 -0.96 6.51 -1.59
C TYR A 255 -0.28 5.16 -1.34
N GLY A 256 -1.09 4.12 -1.15
CA GLY A 256 -0.62 2.74 -1.15
C GLY A 256 -0.50 2.22 -2.59
N ILE A 257 0.63 1.62 -2.93
CA ILE A 257 0.85 0.99 -4.23
C ILE A 257 1.55 -0.35 -4.06
N HIS A 258 1.27 -1.29 -4.97
CA HIS A 258 1.91 -2.59 -5.03
C HIS A 258 2.78 -2.69 -6.27
N ILE A 259 4.05 -3.09 -6.08
CA ILE A 259 5.04 -3.15 -7.15
C ILE A 259 5.63 -4.55 -7.23
N TYR A 260 5.36 -5.24 -8.33
CA TYR A 260 5.97 -6.52 -8.64
C TYR A 260 6.74 -6.45 -9.96
N PRO A 261 7.89 -7.13 -10.10
CA PRO A 261 8.69 -7.03 -11.30
C PRO A 261 7.94 -7.62 -12.51
N ARG A 262 7.91 -6.89 -13.61
CA ARG A 262 7.39 -7.37 -14.90
C ARG A 262 8.46 -8.06 -15.70
N SER A 263 9.70 -7.67 -15.49
CA SER A 263 10.88 -8.25 -16.11
C SER A 263 11.70 -9.06 -15.10
N GLN A 264 12.40 -10.09 -15.59
CA GLN A 264 13.44 -10.78 -14.83
C GLN A 264 14.82 -10.14 -15.03
N ASP A 265 14.90 -9.06 -15.80
CA ASP A 265 16.12 -8.27 -16.00
C ASP A 265 16.17 -7.14 -14.95
N PRO A 266 17.14 -7.18 -14.01
CA PRO A 266 17.31 -6.12 -13.03
C PRO A 266 17.56 -4.74 -13.65
N ALA A 267 18.11 -4.66 -14.85
CA ALA A 267 18.39 -3.39 -15.52
C ALA A 267 17.12 -2.69 -16.05
N ALA A 268 16.02 -3.42 -16.29
CA ALA A 268 14.75 -2.87 -16.72
C ALA A 268 13.91 -2.34 -15.53
N LEU A 269 14.19 -2.79 -14.30
CA LEU A 269 13.36 -2.56 -13.13
C LEU A 269 13.17 -1.07 -12.76
N PRO A 270 14.20 -0.20 -12.79
CA PRO A 270 14.01 1.23 -12.47
C PRO A 270 13.00 1.90 -13.39
N GLN A 271 13.03 1.57 -14.69
CA GLN A 271 12.08 2.12 -15.65
C GLN A 271 10.65 1.59 -15.39
N ASP A 272 10.52 0.29 -15.13
CA ASP A 272 9.23 -0.32 -14.82
C ASP A 272 8.58 0.32 -13.58
N ILE A 273 9.34 0.47 -12.49
CA ILE A 273 8.85 1.07 -11.25
C ILE A 273 8.47 2.53 -11.48
N THR A 274 9.34 3.32 -12.08
CA THR A 274 9.13 4.76 -12.22
C THR A 274 8.01 5.09 -13.20
N GLN A 275 7.90 4.34 -14.28
CA GLN A 275 6.96 4.64 -15.36
C GLN A 275 5.55 4.13 -15.06
N TYR A 276 5.42 2.94 -14.45
CA TYR A 276 4.13 2.25 -14.38
C TYR A 276 3.53 2.21 -12.98
N ASP A 277 4.36 2.11 -11.94
CA ASP A 277 3.87 1.84 -10.60
C ASP A 277 4.07 3.02 -9.63
N ALA A 278 5.21 3.72 -9.71
CA ALA A 278 5.54 4.83 -8.83
C ALA A 278 5.49 6.21 -9.51
N GLY A 279 5.06 6.27 -10.78
CA GLY A 279 4.96 7.51 -11.57
C GLY A 279 4.09 8.58 -10.91
N GLU A 280 3.02 8.17 -10.22
CA GLU A 280 2.06 9.06 -9.56
C GLU A 280 2.52 9.56 -8.19
N CYS A 281 3.59 8.99 -7.63
CA CYS A 281 4.10 9.40 -6.33
C CYS A 281 4.78 10.77 -6.41
N ARG A 282 4.47 11.66 -5.48
CA ARG A 282 5.04 13.01 -5.40
C ARG A 282 5.59 13.26 -4.00
N ALA A 283 6.61 14.09 -3.90
CA ALA A 283 7.12 14.51 -2.60
C ALA A 283 6.06 15.30 -1.82
N ALA A 284 6.10 15.21 -0.51
CA ALA A 284 5.20 15.94 0.36
C ALA A 284 5.24 17.46 0.06
N GLY A 285 4.07 18.06 -0.11
CA GLY A 285 3.94 19.49 -0.45
C GLY A 285 4.10 19.81 -1.94
N GLN A 286 4.43 18.87 -2.81
CA GLN A 286 4.36 19.07 -4.24
C GLN A 286 2.90 19.03 -4.73
N ALA A 287 2.60 19.89 -5.71
CA ALA A 287 1.29 19.84 -6.36
C ALA A 287 1.14 18.53 -7.16
N GLY A 288 -0.08 18.03 -7.19
CA GLY A 288 -0.44 16.92 -8.06
C GLY A 288 -0.29 15.52 -7.46
N GLY A 289 -0.12 15.39 -6.13
CA GLY A 289 -0.09 14.06 -5.50
C GLY A 289 0.42 14.04 -4.07
N LYS A 290 0.70 12.85 -3.59
CA LYS A 290 1.19 12.52 -2.25
C LYS A 290 2.42 11.63 -2.35
N PRO A 291 3.22 11.47 -1.28
CA PRO A 291 4.19 10.39 -1.21
C PRO A 291 3.50 9.03 -1.26
N CYS A 292 4.21 8.03 -1.76
CA CYS A 292 3.71 6.66 -1.75
C CYS A 292 4.31 5.84 -0.62
N TRP A 293 3.50 4.91 -0.14
CA TRP A 293 3.93 3.72 0.56
C TRP A 293 3.82 2.54 -0.41
N VAL A 294 4.91 1.86 -0.64
CA VAL A 294 4.91 0.60 -1.40
C VAL A 294 4.55 -0.50 -0.40
N THR A 295 3.23 -0.68 -0.19
CA THR A 295 2.71 -1.57 0.86
C THR A 295 2.80 -3.04 0.50
N GLU A 296 3.08 -3.34 -0.77
CA GLU A 296 3.56 -4.65 -1.22
C GLU A 296 4.58 -4.50 -2.35
N TRP A 297 5.70 -5.17 -2.19
CA TRP A 297 6.65 -5.45 -3.26
C TRP A 297 7.28 -6.82 -3.03
N GLY A 298 7.76 -7.47 -4.06
CA GLY A 298 8.39 -8.75 -3.84
C GLY A 298 8.85 -9.42 -5.12
N VAL A 299 9.76 -10.37 -4.96
CA VAL A 299 10.27 -11.22 -6.03
C VAL A 299 10.02 -12.67 -5.67
N GLY A 300 9.38 -13.43 -6.57
CA GLY A 300 9.02 -14.83 -6.34
C GLY A 300 10.18 -15.80 -6.56
N ASN A 301 10.18 -16.89 -5.79
CA ASN A 301 10.98 -18.09 -6.03
C ASN A 301 10.07 -19.32 -5.95
N ASN A 302 9.79 -19.93 -7.08
CA ASN A 302 8.83 -21.05 -7.19
C ASN A 302 9.39 -22.40 -6.69
N GLN A 303 10.69 -22.49 -6.34
CA GLN A 303 11.28 -23.69 -5.82
C GLN A 303 10.61 -24.10 -4.49
N GLN A 304 10.25 -25.35 -4.35
CA GLN A 304 9.57 -25.87 -3.15
C GLN A 304 10.51 -26.67 -2.23
N THR A 305 11.67 -27.09 -2.73
CA THR A 305 12.64 -27.92 -2.00
C THR A 305 13.80 -27.09 -1.48
N CYS A 306 14.25 -27.40 -0.29
CA CYS A 306 15.42 -26.79 0.35
C CYS A 306 16.71 -27.52 0.01
N PRO A 307 17.86 -26.84 -0.11
CA PRO A 307 18.03 -25.38 -0.01
C PRO A 307 17.49 -24.66 -1.25
N LEU A 308 17.13 -23.35 -1.10
CA LEU A 308 16.64 -22.55 -2.21
C LEU A 308 17.80 -21.99 -3.04
N ASP A 309 17.66 -22.03 -4.37
CA ASP A 309 18.51 -21.25 -5.27
C ASP A 309 17.96 -19.82 -5.37
N GLU A 310 18.67 -18.87 -4.81
CA GLU A 310 18.30 -17.44 -4.80
C GLU A 310 19.05 -16.62 -5.88
N SER A 311 19.83 -17.29 -6.75
CA SER A 311 20.69 -16.61 -7.74
C SER A 311 19.95 -15.67 -8.68
N LYS A 312 18.68 -15.96 -9.02
CA LYS A 312 17.82 -15.09 -9.84
C LYS A 312 17.10 -14.03 -9.04
N ARG A 313 16.79 -14.30 -7.77
CA ARG A 313 15.99 -13.43 -6.90
C ARG A 313 16.82 -12.29 -6.32
N LEU A 314 18.04 -12.58 -5.88
CA LEU A 314 18.90 -11.59 -5.21
C LEU A 314 19.20 -10.35 -6.07
N PRO A 315 19.58 -10.46 -7.36
CA PRO A 315 19.84 -9.28 -8.19
C PRO A 315 18.62 -8.37 -8.36
N LEU A 316 17.41 -8.95 -8.46
CA LEU A 316 16.18 -8.19 -8.56
C LEU A 316 15.87 -7.45 -7.25
N ILE A 317 16.01 -8.12 -6.10
CA ILE A 317 15.82 -7.47 -4.79
C ILE A 317 16.82 -6.32 -4.62
N GLN A 318 18.08 -6.51 -5.02
CA GLN A 318 19.09 -5.45 -4.96
C GLN A 318 18.71 -4.25 -5.84
N ALA A 319 18.20 -4.50 -7.05
CA ALA A 319 17.75 -3.43 -7.95
C ALA A 319 16.52 -2.68 -7.37
N PHE A 320 15.57 -3.39 -6.77
CA PHE A 320 14.45 -2.77 -6.05
C PHE A 320 14.93 -1.86 -4.92
N ASN A 321 15.86 -2.34 -4.09
CA ASN A 321 16.41 -1.60 -2.98
C ASN A 321 17.05 -0.28 -3.47
N GLN A 322 17.87 -0.33 -4.51
CA GLN A 322 18.52 0.85 -5.09
C GLN A 322 17.51 1.87 -5.64
N GLU A 323 16.45 1.39 -6.31
CA GLU A 323 15.44 2.28 -6.85
C GLU A 323 14.58 2.91 -5.73
N PHE A 324 14.22 2.15 -4.70
CA PHE A 324 13.49 2.69 -3.55
C PHE A 324 14.29 3.75 -2.80
N GLU A 325 15.60 3.56 -2.62
CA GLU A 325 16.47 4.59 -2.06
C GLU A 325 16.48 5.86 -2.92
N THR A 326 16.53 5.70 -4.25
CA THR A 326 16.46 6.82 -5.20
C THR A 326 15.14 7.58 -5.08
N LEU A 327 14.02 6.87 -5.06
CA LEU A 327 12.68 7.46 -4.91
C LEU A 327 12.48 8.11 -3.53
N ASN A 328 13.04 7.51 -2.48
CA ASN A 328 13.03 8.08 -1.13
C ASN A 328 13.84 9.38 -1.08
N ALA A 329 15.04 9.41 -1.66
CA ALA A 329 15.85 10.63 -1.73
C ALA A 329 15.13 11.77 -2.46
N GLN A 330 14.22 11.45 -3.38
CA GLN A 330 13.33 12.38 -4.07
C GLN A 330 12.08 12.74 -3.24
N GLY A 331 11.87 12.12 -2.08
CA GLY A 331 10.67 12.26 -1.23
C GLY A 331 9.41 11.61 -1.81
N ARG A 332 9.53 10.78 -2.85
CA ARG A 332 8.39 10.15 -3.55
C ARG A 332 7.91 8.87 -2.88
N VAL A 333 8.80 8.11 -2.27
CA VAL A 333 8.49 6.88 -1.52
C VAL A 333 9.02 7.01 -0.10
N ALA A 334 8.17 6.76 0.90
CA ALA A 334 8.52 6.89 2.31
C ALA A 334 8.69 5.54 3.02
N VAL A 335 7.90 4.54 2.61
CA VAL A 335 7.84 3.22 3.24
C VAL A 335 7.79 2.16 2.15
N VAL A 336 8.49 1.04 2.36
CA VAL A 336 8.43 -0.14 1.49
C VAL A 336 8.26 -1.41 2.32
N ILE A 337 7.26 -2.23 1.99
CA ILE A 337 6.88 -3.42 2.76
C ILE A 337 6.96 -4.65 1.85
N TYR A 338 7.89 -5.54 2.15
CA TYR A 338 8.11 -6.75 1.35
C TYR A 338 6.96 -7.75 1.51
N PHE A 339 6.46 -8.29 0.45
CA PHE A 339 5.51 -9.39 0.43
C PHE A 339 6.24 -10.69 0.06
N SER A 340 6.39 -11.66 0.99
CA SER A 340 5.89 -11.71 2.35
C SER A 340 6.93 -12.32 3.31
N TRP A 341 6.72 -12.16 4.64
CA TRP A 341 7.55 -12.82 5.65
C TRP A 341 7.45 -14.34 5.50
N ASP A 342 6.23 -14.86 5.60
CA ASP A 342 5.90 -16.28 5.50
C ASP A 342 4.65 -16.49 4.64
N SER A 343 4.14 -17.70 4.63
CA SER A 343 2.90 -18.07 3.96
C SER A 343 1.72 -17.95 4.92
N SER A 344 0.52 -17.74 4.36
CA SER A 344 -0.71 -17.79 5.15
C SER A 344 -0.80 -19.11 5.95
N PRO A 345 -1.23 -19.06 7.21
CA PRO A 345 -1.43 -20.26 8.02
C PRO A 345 -2.32 -21.27 7.31
N GLY A 346 -1.92 -22.55 7.35
CA GLY A 346 -2.64 -23.62 6.68
C GLY A 346 -2.42 -23.72 5.15
N ALA A 347 -1.59 -22.88 4.56
CA ALA A 347 -1.21 -22.99 3.15
C ALA A 347 -0.52 -24.35 2.90
N LYS A 348 -1.00 -25.09 1.88
CA LYS A 348 -0.43 -26.39 1.51
C LYS A 348 1.00 -26.32 0.99
N LYS A 349 1.38 -25.17 0.45
CA LYS A 349 2.71 -24.87 -0.07
C LYS A 349 3.12 -23.47 0.31
N PRO A 350 4.40 -23.21 0.58
CA PRO A 350 4.90 -21.86 0.75
C PRO A 350 4.56 -20.97 -0.46
N THR A 351 4.18 -19.73 -0.21
CA THR A 351 4.08 -18.75 -1.29
C THR A 351 5.45 -18.53 -1.92
N PRO A 352 5.53 -18.35 -3.24
CA PRO A 352 6.81 -18.05 -3.90
C PRO A 352 7.52 -16.83 -3.33
N PHE A 353 6.77 -15.89 -2.78
CA PHE A 353 7.30 -14.63 -2.25
C PHE A 353 7.87 -14.74 -0.84
N SER A 354 7.51 -15.76 -0.04
CA SER A 354 7.95 -15.83 1.35
C SER A 354 9.47 -15.90 1.48
N VAL A 355 9.98 -15.16 2.51
CA VAL A 355 11.40 -15.06 2.81
C VAL A 355 11.81 -15.88 4.03
N TYR A 356 10.88 -16.23 4.92
CA TYR A 356 11.12 -17.16 6.03
C TYR A 356 10.73 -18.58 5.58
N ARG A 357 11.72 -19.32 5.09
CA ARG A 357 11.55 -20.64 4.51
C ARG A 357 12.72 -21.55 4.91
N CYS A 358 12.55 -22.85 4.75
CA CYS A 358 13.60 -23.82 5.08
C CYS A 358 14.09 -23.77 6.53
N GLY A 359 13.20 -23.36 7.45
CA GLY A 359 13.52 -23.21 8.87
C GLY A 359 14.27 -21.94 9.26
N GLY A 360 14.34 -20.94 8.37
CA GLY A 360 15.01 -19.68 8.67
C GLY A 360 14.81 -18.59 7.63
N LEU A 361 15.40 -17.44 7.91
CA LEU A 361 15.42 -16.30 6.99
C LEU A 361 16.35 -16.61 5.80
N THR A 362 15.82 -16.55 4.59
CA THR A 362 16.58 -16.78 3.36
C THR A 362 17.54 -15.61 3.06
N ALA A 363 18.50 -15.83 2.15
CA ALA A 363 19.37 -14.74 1.68
C ALA A 363 18.58 -13.57 1.07
N ALA A 364 17.47 -13.86 0.38
CA ALA A 364 16.54 -12.85 -0.13
C ALA A 364 15.90 -12.05 1.01
N GLY A 365 15.49 -12.72 2.09
CA GLY A 365 14.94 -12.06 3.27
C GLY A 365 15.96 -11.19 4.00
N GLN A 366 17.20 -11.66 4.13
CA GLN A 366 18.28 -10.86 4.69
C GLN A 366 18.52 -9.58 3.89
N LEU A 367 18.56 -9.70 2.55
CA LEU A 367 18.75 -8.54 1.67
C LEU A 367 17.56 -7.58 1.70
N ALA A 368 16.33 -8.08 1.79
CA ALA A 368 15.13 -7.23 1.91
C ALA A 368 15.02 -6.53 3.28
N ALA A 369 15.59 -7.11 4.34
CA ALA A 369 15.61 -6.53 5.69
C ALA A 369 16.77 -5.54 5.94
N SER A 370 17.78 -5.51 5.08
CA SER A 370 19.04 -4.78 5.31
C SER A 370 19.02 -3.31 4.86
N GLN A 371 17.86 -2.68 4.67
CA GLN A 371 17.69 -1.28 4.26
C GLN A 371 17.59 -0.32 5.43
#